data_a05b2282f8578fa689aaf8ac0df53327
#
_entry.id   a05b2282f8578fa689aaf8ac0df53327
#
_cell.length_a   1.000
_cell.length_b   1.000
_cell.length_c   1.000
_cell.angle_alpha   90.00
_cell.angle_beta   90.00
_cell.angle_gamma   90.00
#
_symmetry.space_group_name_H-M   'P 1'
#
loop_
_entity.id
_entity.type
_entity.pdbx_description
1 polymer ?
#
loop_
_entity_poly.entity_id
_entity_poly.type
_entity_poly.pdbx_seq_one_letter_code
_entity_poly.pdbx_strand_id
1 'polypeptide(L)'
;YASMKVEVWEQIIRPTLADVKGGALFIGTPAGKNHFYDLYLAADEEEDWESFQYTSTDNPLIDPKEVEVARRTMSTQAFRQEFEASFVSFTGGIFKNEWIKYDENEPEDGNFVIAVDPAGYESVEKERGIKGSKLDETAIAIVKICADRWWVKDILHGRWGIKETATKILQAAIENQATTVGIESGALKNAILPYLEDEMRTQGQWVVITDVTHGGKKKADRITWALQGRLEHGKITFNRNLSWNKDLETQLIEFPSKGTHDDIIDALAYIDQVSVADYMHTIELDEEWEPYDDVAGY
;
A
#
# COMPACT_ATOMS: atom_id res chain seq x y z
N TYR A 1 19.31 4.49 -10.71
CA TYR A 1 20.02 5.48 -9.89
C TYR A 1 19.08 6.27 -8.96
N ALA A 2 17.86 6.56 -9.38
CA ALA A 2 16.90 7.37 -8.59
C ALA A 2 16.66 6.88 -7.14
N SER A 3 16.79 5.59 -6.87
CA SER A 3 16.65 4.98 -5.54
C SER A 3 17.97 4.79 -4.78
N MET A 4 19.11 5.12 -5.39
CA MET A 4 20.43 5.01 -4.76
C MET A 4 20.69 6.22 -3.86
N LYS A 5 21.45 6.05 -2.78
CA LYS A 5 21.88 7.18 -1.95
C LYS A 5 22.88 8.05 -2.74
N VAL A 6 22.71 9.36 -2.70
CA VAL A 6 23.57 10.30 -3.44
C VAL A 6 25.05 10.21 -3.05
N GLU A 7 25.33 9.92 -1.78
CA GLU A 7 26.69 9.80 -1.26
C GLU A 7 27.49 8.68 -1.94
N VAL A 8 26.81 7.64 -2.44
CA VAL A 8 27.48 6.55 -3.17
C VAL A 8 28.10 7.06 -4.45
N TRP A 9 27.41 7.96 -5.15
CA TRP A 9 28.00 8.60 -6.32
C TRP A 9 29.10 9.59 -5.95
N GLU A 10 28.80 10.53 -5.06
CA GLU A 10 29.68 11.65 -4.77
C GLU A 10 30.97 11.26 -4.05
N GLN A 11 30.86 10.30 -3.11
CA GLN A 11 31.95 9.97 -2.20
C GLN A 11 32.70 8.68 -2.57
N ILE A 12 32.10 7.82 -3.38
CA ILE A 12 32.69 6.51 -3.71
C ILE A 12 32.99 6.41 -5.20
N ILE A 13 31.97 6.52 -6.07
CA ILE A 13 32.12 6.22 -7.50
C ILE A 13 32.85 7.36 -8.23
N ARG A 14 32.43 8.60 -8.06
CA ARG A 14 33.00 9.75 -8.75
C ARG A 14 34.53 9.93 -8.49
N PRO A 15 35.02 9.82 -7.23
CA PRO A 15 36.45 9.88 -6.96
C PRO A 15 37.23 8.75 -7.64
N THR A 16 36.69 7.53 -7.65
CA THR A 16 37.32 6.37 -8.30
C THR A 16 37.45 6.55 -9.81
N LEU A 17 36.49 7.20 -10.47
CA LEU A 17 36.51 7.49 -11.90
C LEU A 17 37.51 8.62 -12.25
N ALA A 18 37.75 9.54 -11.33
CA ALA A 18 38.65 10.66 -11.56
C ALA A 18 40.09 10.18 -11.86
N ASP A 19 40.57 9.13 -11.20
CA ASP A 19 41.94 8.60 -11.37
C ASP A 19 42.18 8.04 -12.78
N VAL A 20 41.13 7.48 -13.40
CA VAL A 20 41.23 6.81 -14.70
C VAL A 20 40.55 7.60 -15.84
N LYS A 21 40.04 8.79 -15.55
CA LYS A 21 39.23 9.60 -16.48
C LYS A 21 38.07 8.74 -17.04
N GLY A 22 37.46 7.94 -16.19
CA GLY A 22 36.38 7.04 -16.57
C GLY A 22 35.05 7.78 -16.72
N GLY A 23 34.13 7.20 -17.52
CA GLY A 23 32.74 7.67 -17.66
C GLY A 23 31.79 6.89 -16.77
N ALA A 24 30.59 7.42 -16.58
CA ALA A 24 29.48 6.75 -15.88
C ALA A 24 28.20 6.85 -16.72
N LEU A 25 27.39 5.79 -16.68
CA LEU A 25 26.05 5.76 -17.26
C LEU A 25 25.04 5.55 -16.14
N PHE A 26 24.12 6.51 -15.98
CA PHE A 26 23.04 6.44 -15.00
C PHE A 26 21.77 6.00 -15.71
N ILE A 27 21.22 4.86 -15.28
CA ILE A 27 19.98 4.32 -15.83
C ILE A 27 18.96 4.22 -14.68
N GLY A 28 17.73 4.59 -14.94
CA GLY A 28 16.64 4.44 -13.99
C GLY A 28 15.35 5.11 -14.46
N THR A 29 14.27 4.78 -13.79
CA THR A 29 12.99 5.49 -13.89
C THR A 29 13.05 6.74 -13.01
N PRO A 30 12.48 7.87 -13.40
CA PRO A 30 12.34 9.04 -12.54
C PRO A 30 11.63 8.68 -11.22
N ALA A 31 12.01 9.35 -10.14
CA ALA A 31 11.36 9.24 -8.84
C ALA A 31 11.20 10.63 -8.22
N GLY A 32 10.28 11.41 -8.75
CA GLY A 32 10.13 12.81 -8.42
C GLY A 32 11.35 13.64 -8.85
N LYS A 33 11.47 14.86 -8.32
CA LYS A 33 12.63 15.75 -8.54
C LYS A 33 13.68 15.53 -7.46
N ASN A 34 14.39 14.42 -7.55
CA ASN A 34 15.47 14.03 -6.65
C ASN A 34 16.84 14.25 -7.31
N HIS A 35 17.91 13.77 -6.68
CA HIS A 35 19.29 13.85 -7.19
C HIS A 35 19.49 13.24 -8.59
N PHE A 36 18.62 12.36 -9.07
CA PHE A 36 18.64 11.87 -10.45
C PHE A 36 18.13 12.95 -11.42
N TYR A 37 17.14 13.72 -10.99
CA TYR A 37 16.67 14.88 -11.74
C TYR A 37 17.75 15.97 -11.82
N ASP A 38 18.49 16.18 -10.74
CA ASP A 38 19.58 17.16 -10.73
C ASP A 38 20.69 16.78 -11.73
N LEU A 39 21.03 15.48 -11.81
CA LEU A 39 21.97 14.99 -12.84
C LEU A 39 21.41 15.09 -14.25
N TYR A 40 20.12 14.85 -14.43
CA TYR A 40 19.46 15.01 -15.73
C TYR A 40 19.56 16.46 -16.24
N LEU A 41 19.35 17.43 -15.35
CA LEU A 41 19.47 18.85 -15.69
C LEU A 41 20.92 19.27 -15.89
N ALA A 42 21.89 18.71 -15.15
CA ALA A 42 23.29 19.02 -15.29
C ALA A 42 23.83 18.75 -16.71
N ALA A 43 23.20 17.83 -17.45
CA ALA A 43 23.56 17.56 -18.83
C ALA A 43 23.32 18.74 -19.80
N ASP A 44 22.45 19.68 -19.43
CA ASP A 44 22.21 20.88 -20.22
C ASP A 44 23.29 21.99 -19.97
N GLU A 45 24.03 21.87 -18.86
CA GLU A 45 24.98 22.89 -18.41
C GLU A 45 26.45 22.46 -18.58
N GLU A 46 26.73 21.17 -18.68
CA GLU A 46 28.08 20.58 -18.66
C GLU A 46 28.41 19.91 -20.01
N GLU A 47 29.49 20.33 -20.67
CA GLU A 47 29.89 19.82 -22.00
C GLU A 47 30.17 18.30 -22.06
N ASP A 48 30.55 17.70 -20.93
CA ASP A 48 30.90 16.27 -20.83
C ASP A 48 29.71 15.38 -20.43
N TRP A 49 28.49 15.95 -20.33
CA TRP A 49 27.28 15.22 -19.93
C TRP A 49 26.27 15.20 -21.07
N GLU A 50 25.56 14.09 -21.16
CA GLU A 50 24.44 13.92 -22.09
C GLU A 50 23.28 13.23 -21.38
N SER A 51 22.04 13.70 -21.60
CA SER A 51 20.83 13.11 -21.05
C SER A 51 19.94 12.56 -22.14
N PHE A 52 19.30 11.42 -21.82
CA PHE A 52 18.38 10.74 -22.70
C PHE A 52 17.08 10.44 -21.94
N GLN A 53 15.96 10.60 -22.60
CA GLN A 53 14.66 10.24 -22.05
C GLN A 53 13.88 9.45 -23.10
N TYR A 54 13.45 8.26 -22.73
CA TYR A 54 12.64 7.38 -23.57
C TYR A 54 11.39 6.97 -22.82
N THR A 55 10.28 6.94 -23.52
CA THR A 55 9.01 6.44 -22.98
C THR A 55 8.87 4.94 -23.24
N SER A 56 7.96 4.27 -22.53
CA SER A 56 7.66 2.86 -22.81
C SER A 56 7.13 2.64 -24.23
N THR A 57 6.51 3.66 -24.82
CA THR A 57 6.00 3.61 -26.21
C THR A 57 7.10 3.68 -27.28
N ASP A 58 8.30 4.13 -26.91
CA ASP A 58 9.46 4.16 -27.81
C ASP A 58 10.08 2.75 -27.95
N ASN A 59 9.68 1.80 -27.10
CA ASN A 59 10.17 0.42 -27.16
C ASN A 59 9.24 -0.41 -28.05
N PRO A 60 9.72 -0.86 -29.25
CA PRO A 60 8.90 -1.62 -30.19
C PRO A 60 8.52 -3.03 -29.70
N LEU A 61 9.09 -3.50 -28.59
CA LEU A 61 8.79 -4.80 -28.01
C LEU A 61 7.63 -4.76 -27.01
N ILE A 62 7.20 -3.58 -26.58
CA ILE A 62 6.08 -3.42 -25.65
C ILE A 62 4.76 -3.38 -26.43
N ASP A 63 3.82 -4.25 -26.08
CA ASP A 63 2.48 -4.22 -26.68
C ASP A 63 1.77 -2.92 -26.28
N PRO A 64 1.31 -2.10 -27.26
CA PRO A 64 0.55 -0.89 -26.97
C PRO A 64 -0.70 -1.10 -26.10
N LYS A 65 -1.29 -2.30 -26.14
CA LYS A 65 -2.43 -2.65 -25.29
C LYS A 65 -2.07 -2.68 -23.81
N GLU A 66 -0.88 -3.18 -23.48
CA GLU A 66 -0.41 -3.19 -22.08
C GLU A 66 -0.20 -1.78 -21.57
N VAL A 67 0.32 -0.88 -22.39
CA VAL A 67 0.48 0.54 -22.05
C VAL A 67 -0.89 1.19 -21.78
N GLU A 68 -1.89 0.85 -22.60
CA GLU A 68 -3.26 1.39 -22.42
C GLU A 68 -3.95 0.80 -21.18
N VAL A 69 -3.71 -0.47 -20.85
CA VAL A 69 -4.19 -1.08 -19.60
C VAL A 69 -3.54 -0.38 -18.40
N ALA A 70 -2.24 -0.18 -18.42
CA ALA A 70 -1.52 0.54 -17.37
C ALA A 70 -2.07 1.97 -17.20
N ARG A 71 -2.35 2.70 -18.29
CA ARG A 71 -2.94 4.04 -18.26
C ARG A 71 -4.30 4.09 -17.55
N ARG A 72 -5.12 3.05 -17.67
CA ARG A 72 -6.45 2.96 -17.05
C ARG A 72 -6.45 2.45 -15.62
N THR A 73 -5.39 1.77 -15.21
CA THR A 73 -5.32 1.13 -13.89
C THR A 73 -4.42 1.85 -12.91
N MET A 74 -3.38 2.52 -13.40
CA MET A 74 -2.46 3.29 -12.57
C MET A 74 -2.98 4.72 -12.35
N SER A 75 -2.49 5.40 -11.30
CA SER A 75 -2.72 6.85 -11.20
C SER A 75 -2.05 7.56 -12.39
N THR A 76 -2.63 8.67 -12.81
CA THR A 76 -2.06 9.51 -13.89
C THR A 76 -0.59 9.86 -13.58
N GLN A 77 -0.26 10.09 -12.33
CA GLN A 77 1.08 10.45 -11.88
C GLN A 77 2.06 9.28 -11.96
N ALA A 78 1.64 8.11 -11.46
CA ALA A 78 2.43 6.89 -11.56
C ALA A 78 2.66 6.50 -13.04
N PHE A 79 1.62 6.60 -13.87
CA PHE A 79 1.74 6.35 -15.29
C PHE A 79 2.75 7.28 -15.97
N ARG A 80 2.70 8.58 -15.70
CA ARG A 80 3.66 9.55 -16.25
C ARG A 80 5.09 9.26 -15.79
N GLN A 81 5.28 8.84 -14.55
CA GLN A 81 6.59 8.50 -14.03
C GLN A 81 7.14 7.22 -14.66
N GLU A 82 6.36 6.13 -14.65
CA GLU A 82 6.84 4.79 -15.01
C GLU A 82 6.82 4.53 -16.52
N PHE A 83 5.84 5.06 -17.26
CA PHE A 83 5.67 4.82 -18.69
C PHE A 83 6.11 5.99 -19.57
N GLU A 84 6.02 7.23 -19.08
CA GLU A 84 6.44 8.41 -19.82
C GLU A 84 7.80 8.97 -19.36
N ALA A 85 8.48 8.27 -18.43
CA ALA A 85 9.77 8.64 -17.86
C ALA A 85 9.80 10.11 -17.36
N SER A 86 8.66 10.61 -16.87
CA SER A 86 8.51 12.02 -16.50
C SER A 86 8.93 12.27 -15.05
N PHE A 87 9.74 13.30 -14.80
CA PHE A 87 10.07 13.78 -13.47
C PHE A 87 8.91 14.56 -12.87
N VAL A 88 7.87 13.86 -12.39
CA VAL A 88 6.67 14.47 -11.86
C VAL A 88 6.91 14.98 -10.45
N SER A 89 6.59 16.24 -10.18
CA SER A 89 6.51 16.75 -8.82
C SER A 89 5.10 16.61 -8.28
N PHE A 90 4.98 16.15 -7.05
CA PHE A 90 3.73 16.22 -6.29
C PHE A 90 3.47 17.68 -5.89
N THR A 91 2.94 18.48 -6.80
CA THR A 91 2.46 19.84 -6.51
C THR A 91 0.95 19.77 -6.28
N GLY A 92 0.53 19.78 -5.01
CA GLY A 92 -0.85 19.57 -4.57
C GLY A 92 -0.98 18.34 -3.67
N GLY A 93 -2.11 18.13 -3.05
CA GLY A 93 -2.38 16.91 -2.27
C GLY A 93 -2.27 15.65 -3.14
N ILE A 94 -1.81 14.56 -2.54
CA ILE A 94 -1.68 13.25 -3.22
C ILE A 94 -3.08 12.73 -3.60
N PHE A 95 -4.07 12.99 -2.76
CA PHE A 95 -5.46 12.61 -2.98
C PHE A 95 -6.33 13.86 -3.16
N LYS A 96 -7.39 13.74 -3.95
CA LYS A 96 -8.33 14.83 -4.22
C LYS A 96 -9.70 14.49 -3.65
N ASN A 97 -10.38 15.48 -3.08
CA ASN A 97 -11.71 15.29 -2.51
C ASN A 97 -12.72 14.74 -3.54
N GLU A 98 -12.60 15.14 -4.80
CA GLU A 98 -13.47 14.68 -5.90
C GLU A 98 -13.35 13.18 -6.23
N TRP A 99 -12.27 12.53 -5.77
CA TRP A 99 -12.04 11.09 -5.95
C TRP A 99 -12.75 10.25 -4.89
N ILE A 100 -13.14 10.85 -3.76
CA ILE A 100 -13.85 10.15 -2.69
C ILE A 100 -15.29 9.92 -3.12
N LYS A 101 -15.67 8.65 -3.30
CA LYS A 101 -16.99 8.23 -3.75
C LYS A 101 -17.66 7.41 -2.67
N TYR A 102 -18.96 7.63 -2.48
CA TYR A 102 -19.77 6.93 -1.50
C TYR A 102 -20.81 6.06 -2.19
N ASP A 103 -21.02 4.85 -1.66
CA ASP A 103 -22.07 3.92 -2.08
C ASP A 103 -22.61 3.21 -0.83
N GLU A 104 -23.87 3.42 -0.53
CA GLU A 104 -24.55 2.83 0.66
C GLU A 104 -24.94 1.36 0.43
N ASN A 105 -24.95 0.92 -0.83
CA ASN A 105 -25.36 -0.43 -1.17
C ASN A 105 -24.16 -1.38 -1.13
N GLU A 106 -24.26 -2.39 -0.29
CA GLU A 106 -23.28 -3.46 -0.30
C GLU A 106 -23.35 -4.22 -1.64
N PRO A 107 -22.23 -4.39 -2.36
CA PRO A 107 -22.21 -5.20 -3.57
C PRO A 107 -22.59 -6.65 -3.28
N GLU A 108 -23.30 -7.27 -4.22
CA GLU A 108 -23.72 -8.68 -4.09
C GLU A 108 -22.53 -9.65 -4.27
N ASP A 109 -21.61 -9.31 -5.14
CA ASP A 109 -20.38 -10.08 -5.43
C ASP A 109 -19.19 -9.65 -4.56
N GLY A 110 -18.20 -10.54 -4.45
CA GLY A 110 -16.94 -10.30 -3.78
C GLY A 110 -16.83 -10.87 -2.38
N ASN A 111 -15.60 -10.88 -1.87
CA ASN A 111 -15.25 -11.42 -0.55
C ASN A 111 -14.78 -10.30 0.37
N PHE A 112 -15.12 -10.41 1.66
CA PHE A 112 -14.58 -9.51 2.66
C PHE A 112 -13.17 -9.93 3.08
N VAL A 113 -12.30 -8.95 3.12
CA VAL A 113 -10.97 -9.03 3.72
C VAL A 113 -10.79 -7.91 4.75
N ILE A 114 -9.91 -8.14 5.70
CA ILE A 114 -9.63 -7.20 6.77
C ILE A 114 -8.14 -6.89 6.80
N ALA A 115 -7.80 -5.62 6.97
CA ALA A 115 -6.43 -5.20 7.22
C ALA A 115 -6.33 -4.40 8.52
N VAL A 116 -5.28 -4.65 9.27
CA VAL A 116 -5.06 -4.08 10.60
C VAL A 116 -3.72 -3.37 10.65
N ASP A 117 -3.76 -2.09 11.00
CA ASP A 117 -2.61 -1.29 11.42
C ASP A 117 -2.65 -1.14 12.95
N PRO A 118 -1.87 -1.95 13.71
CA PRO A 118 -1.96 -1.95 15.16
C PRO A 118 -1.10 -0.86 15.79
N ALA A 119 -1.64 -0.09 16.73
CA ALA A 119 -0.90 0.86 17.55
C ALA A 119 -0.73 0.39 19.01
N GLY A 120 0.43 0.68 19.58
CA GLY A 120 0.77 0.32 20.96
C GLY A 120 0.31 1.37 21.97
N TYR A 121 -0.89 1.23 22.50
CA TYR A 121 -1.49 2.22 23.39
C TYR A 121 -0.91 2.26 24.81
N GLU A 122 -0.72 1.11 25.46
CA GLU A 122 -0.41 1.07 26.89
C GLU A 122 1.07 1.36 27.27
N SER A 123 2.00 1.11 26.36
CA SER A 123 3.43 1.25 26.68
C SER A 123 3.96 2.68 26.51
N VAL A 124 3.33 3.49 25.68
CA VAL A 124 3.85 4.81 25.30
C VAL A 124 3.42 5.92 26.25
N GLU A 125 2.23 5.84 26.87
CA GLU A 125 1.77 6.83 27.85
C GLU A 125 2.62 6.85 29.12
N LYS A 126 3.06 5.69 29.58
CA LYS A 126 3.87 5.58 30.81
C LYS A 126 5.31 6.04 30.65
N GLU A 127 5.88 5.93 29.45
CA GLU A 127 7.31 6.22 29.24
C GLU A 127 7.59 7.65 28.80
N ARG A 128 6.65 8.35 28.17
CA ARG A 128 6.94 9.63 27.51
C ARG A 128 6.17 10.86 28.02
N GLY A 129 5.20 10.71 28.88
CA GLY A 129 4.41 11.84 29.40
C GLY A 129 3.71 12.66 28.30
N ILE A 130 3.45 12.05 27.14
CA ILE A 130 2.85 12.71 25.97
C ILE A 130 1.34 12.81 26.18
N LYS A 131 0.80 14.01 26.04
CA LYS A 131 -0.65 14.23 26.09
C LYS A 131 -1.34 13.46 24.97
N GLY A 132 -2.40 12.72 25.31
CA GLY A 132 -3.10 11.71 24.50
C GLY A 132 -3.55 12.07 23.07
N SER A 133 -3.45 13.33 22.64
CA SER A 133 -3.83 13.77 21.28
C SER A 133 -2.79 13.53 20.19
N LYS A 134 -1.63 12.93 20.51
CA LYS A 134 -0.53 12.67 19.57
C LYS A 134 -0.14 11.19 19.45
N LEU A 135 -0.94 10.29 20.01
CA LEU A 135 -0.67 8.85 19.95
C LEU A 135 -1.42 8.27 18.77
N ASP A 136 -0.76 7.38 18.05
CA ASP A 136 -1.34 6.63 16.93
C ASP A 136 -2.50 5.76 17.41
N GLU A 137 -3.46 5.52 16.54
CA GLU A 137 -4.63 4.70 16.80
C GLU A 137 -4.53 3.36 16.03
N THR A 138 -4.97 2.28 16.66
CA THR A 138 -5.19 1.04 15.90
C THR A 138 -6.33 1.26 14.93
N ALA A 139 -6.12 0.90 13.66
CA ALA A 139 -7.15 0.94 12.64
C ALA A 139 -7.39 -0.47 12.05
N ILE A 140 -8.65 -0.81 11.84
CA ILE A 140 -9.11 -2.08 11.26
C ILE A 140 -10.00 -1.74 10.07
N ALA A 141 -9.51 -1.91 8.86
CA ALA A 141 -10.26 -1.68 7.63
C ALA A 141 -11.00 -2.97 7.20
N ILE A 142 -12.30 -2.87 6.98
CA ILE A 142 -13.19 -3.96 6.57
C ILE A 142 -13.66 -3.66 5.15
N VAL A 143 -13.17 -4.43 4.17
CA VAL A 143 -13.34 -4.12 2.75
C VAL A 143 -13.83 -5.33 1.98
N LYS A 144 -14.86 -5.15 1.16
CA LYS A 144 -15.32 -6.14 0.20
C LYS A 144 -14.58 -5.95 -1.12
N ILE A 145 -13.86 -6.98 -1.53
CA ILE A 145 -13.13 -7.01 -2.80
C ILE A 145 -14.05 -7.59 -3.86
N CYS A 146 -14.47 -6.76 -4.80
CA CYS A 146 -15.25 -7.14 -5.97
C CYS A 146 -14.34 -7.28 -7.18
N ALA A 147 -14.84 -7.84 -8.28
CA ALA A 147 -14.06 -8.07 -9.49
C ALA A 147 -13.42 -6.79 -10.08
N ASP A 148 -14.06 -5.63 -9.91
CA ASP A 148 -13.64 -4.37 -10.52
C ASP A 148 -13.38 -3.23 -9.54
N ARG A 149 -13.72 -3.38 -8.25
CA ARG A 149 -13.62 -2.32 -7.24
C ARG A 149 -13.53 -2.88 -5.81
N TRP A 150 -13.12 -2.01 -4.90
CA TRP A 150 -13.22 -2.19 -3.46
C TRP A 150 -14.41 -1.43 -2.91
N TRP A 151 -15.17 -2.05 -2.03
CA TRP A 151 -16.21 -1.38 -1.25
C TRP A 151 -15.83 -1.41 0.23
N VAL A 152 -15.55 -0.25 0.79
CA VAL A 152 -15.17 -0.11 2.21
C VAL A 152 -16.42 -0.08 3.05
N LYS A 153 -16.69 -1.19 3.74
CA LYS A 153 -17.86 -1.35 4.58
C LYS A 153 -17.77 -0.55 5.85
N ASP A 154 -16.64 -0.70 6.56
CA ASP A 154 -16.42 -0.06 7.85
C ASP A 154 -14.93 0.09 8.13
N ILE A 155 -14.57 1.05 8.98
CA ILE A 155 -13.24 1.22 9.52
C ILE A 155 -13.36 1.47 11.02
N LEU A 156 -12.98 0.47 11.80
CA LEU A 156 -12.87 0.62 13.25
C LEU A 156 -11.52 1.27 13.55
N HIS A 157 -11.52 2.34 14.32
CA HIS A 157 -10.26 2.95 14.77
C HIS A 157 -10.38 3.43 16.20
N GLY A 158 -9.27 3.43 16.91
CA GLY A 158 -9.23 3.85 18.31
C GLY A 158 -8.04 3.30 19.07
N ARG A 159 -8.00 3.60 20.36
CA ARG A 159 -6.92 3.21 21.26
C ARG A 159 -7.35 2.07 22.14
N TRP A 160 -6.97 0.86 21.75
CA TRP A 160 -7.37 -0.37 22.43
C TRP A 160 -6.16 -1.13 22.94
N GLY A 161 -6.31 -1.80 24.07
CA GLY A 161 -5.31 -2.76 24.56
C GLY A 161 -5.20 -3.98 23.64
N ILE A 162 -4.10 -4.70 23.73
CA ILE A 162 -3.77 -5.85 22.87
C ILE A 162 -4.91 -6.88 22.81
N LYS A 163 -5.47 -7.25 23.97
CA LYS A 163 -6.57 -8.21 24.04
C LYS A 163 -7.83 -7.67 23.39
N GLU A 164 -8.19 -6.42 23.63
CA GLU A 164 -9.36 -5.79 23.03
C GLU A 164 -9.21 -5.71 21.50
N THR A 165 -8.02 -5.38 21.02
CA THR A 165 -7.71 -5.38 19.60
C THR A 165 -7.93 -6.77 18.98
N ALA A 166 -7.44 -7.84 19.62
CA ALA A 166 -7.66 -9.21 19.15
C ALA A 166 -9.15 -9.57 19.07
N THR A 167 -9.92 -9.23 20.11
CA THR A 167 -11.37 -9.46 20.13
C THR A 167 -12.09 -8.70 19.00
N LYS A 168 -11.73 -7.42 18.76
CA LYS A 168 -12.32 -6.62 17.69
C LYS A 168 -12.00 -7.17 16.30
N ILE A 169 -10.76 -7.63 16.08
CA ILE A 169 -10.36 -8.26 14.81
C ILE A 169 -11.21 -9.49 14.53
N LEU A 170 -11.32 -10.40 15.49
CA LEU A 170 -12.11 -11.62 15.28
C LEU A 170 -13.61 -11.32 15.12
N GLN A 171 -14.16 -10.41 15.93
CA GLN A 171 -15.54 -10.00 15.80
C GLN A 171 -15.83 -9.40 14.41
N ALA A 172 -14.99 -8.49 13.93
CA ALA A 172 -15.11 -7.92 12.60
C ALA A 172 -15.06 -9.01 11.51
N ALA A 173 -14.18 -10.00 11.65
CA ALA A 173 -14.08 -11.11 10.70
C ALA A 173 -15.33 -11.99 10.69
N ILE A 174 -15.86 -12.34 11.84
CA ILE A 174 -17.07 -13.18 11.96
C ILE A 174 -18.29 -12.45 11.40
N GLU A 175 -18.51 -11.20 11.80
CA GLU A 175 -19.67 -10.40 11.37
C GLU A 175 -19.71 -10.17 9.85
N ASN A 176 -18.55 -10.16 9.21
CA ASN A 176 -18.43 -9.94 7.78
C ASN A 176 -18.11 -11.21 6.99
N GLN A 177 -18.00 -12.36 7.65
CA GLN A 177 -17.61 -13.63 7.01
C GLN A 177 -16.27 -13.50 6.27
N ALA A 178 -15.37 -12.67 6.79
CA ALA A 178 -14.05 -12.50 6.21
C ALA A 178 -13.17 -13.71 6.55
N THR A 179 -12.55 -14.29 5.54
CA THR A 179 -11.67 -15.46 5.69
C THR A 179 -10.24 -15.08 5.95
N THR A 180 -9.81 -13.91 5.47
CA THR A 180 -8.43 -13.45 5.49
C THR A 180 -8.29 -12.12 6.24
N VAL A 181 -7.35 -12.09 7.18
CA VAL A 181 -7.01 -10.90 7.98
C VAL A 181 -5.52 -10.63 7.84
N GLY A 182 -5.16 -9.48 7.27
CA GLY A 182 -3.78 -8.98 7.24
C GLY A 182 -3.48 -8.15 8.48
N ILE A 183 -2.38 -8.44 9.15
CA ILE A 183 -1.92 -7.65 10.29
C ILE A 183 -0.50 -7.18 10.02
N GLU A 184 -0.23 -5.89 10.24
CA GLU A 184 1.12 -5.37 10.06
C GLU A 184 2.13 -6.13 10.89
N SER A 185 3.21 -6.57 10.21
CA SER A 185 4.27 -7.37 10.82
C SER A 185 5.09 -6.55 11.81
N GLY A 186 5.28 -7.10 13.00
CA GLY A 186 6.08 -6.44 14.03
C GLY A 186 5.77 -6.95 15.43
N ALA A 187 6.31 -6.23 16.43
CA ALA A 187 6.15 -6.60 17.83
C ALA A 187 4.68 -6.62 18.29
N LEU A 188 3.86 -5.70 17.76
CA LEU A 188 2.43 -5.61 18.11
C LEU A 188 1.65 -6.80 17.57
N LYS A 189 1.87 -7.22 16.32
CA LYS A 189 1.27 -8.45 15.79
C LYS A 189 1.60 -9.64 16.68
N ASN A 190 2.87 -9.83 17.01
CA ASN A 190 3.31 -10.94 17.86
C ASN A 190 2.67 -10.92 19.27
N ALA A 191 2.34 -9.73 19.78
CA ALA A 191 1.65 -9.57 21.04
C ALA A 191 0.13 -9.84 20.92
N ILE A 192 -0.48 -9.53 19.76
CA ILE A 192 -1.91 -9.73 19.49
C ILE A 192 -2.23 -11.21 19.20
N LEU A 193 -1.37 -11.91 18.46
CA LEU A 193 -1.62 -13.26 17.96
C LEU A 193 -2.06 -14.27 19.05
N PRO A 194 -1.41 -14.38 20.22
CA PRO A 194 -1.82 -15.36 21.26
C PRO A 194 -3.26 -15.12 21.74
N TYR A 195 -3.68 -13.87 21.86
CA TYR A 195 -5.06 -13.53 22.26
C TYR A 195 -6.05 -13.81 21.13
N LEU A 196 -5.66 -13.54 19.88
CA LEU A 196 -6.49 -13.82 18.71
C LEU A 196 -6.70 -15.33 18.53
N GLU A 197 -5.66 -16.15 18.69
CA GLU A 197 -5.74 -17.60 18.64
C GLU A 197 -6.61 -18.18 19.76
N ASP A 198 -6.53 -17.61 20.96
CA ASP A 198 -7.37 -18.03 22.10
C ASP A 198 -8.84 -17.68 21.86
N GLU A 199 -9.13 -16.50 21.33
CA GLU A 199 -10.48 -16.10 20.93
C GLU A 199 -11.03 -16.98 19.79
N MET A 200 -10.24 -17.28 18.75
CA MET A 200 -10.60 -18.21 17.67
C MET A 200 -10.99 -19.58 18.22
N ARG A 201 -10.18 -20.12 19.14
CA ARG A 201 -10.43 -21.41 19.79
C ARG A 201 -11.70 -21.37 20.63
N THR A 202 -11.90 -20.30 21.40
CA THR A 202 -13.05 -20.14 22.29
C THR A 202 -14.37 -20.05 21.50
N GLN A 203 -14.36 -19.35 20.38
CA GLN A 203 -15.54 -19.15 19.55
C GLN A 203 -15.73 -20.23 18.47
N GLY A 204 -14.72 -21.11 18.29
CA GLY A 204 -14.73 -22.13 17.24
C GLY A 204 -14.73 -21.54 15.82
N GLN A 205 -14.21 -20.32 15.65
CA GLN A 205 -14.15 -19.60 14.38
C GLN A 205 -12.68 -19.33 14.02
N TRP A 206 -12.31 -19.63 12.78
CA TRP A 206 -10.93 -19.55 12.32
C TRP A 206 -10.84 -18.64 11.10
N VAL A 207 -9.82 -17.79 11.10
CA VAL A 207 -9.49 -16.91 10.00
C VAL A 207 -8.02 -17.09 9.61
N VAL A 208 -7.70 -16.89 8.34
CA VAL A 208 -6.31 -16.92 7.86
C VAL A 208 -5.65 -15.61 8.23
N ILE A 209 -4.55 -15.67 8.97
CA ILE A 209 -3.75 -14.49 9.32
C ILE A 209 -2.57 -14.38 8.37
N THR A 210 -2.52 -13.29 7.61
CA THR A 210 -1.40 -12.98 6.73
C THR A 210 -0.57 -11.81 7.25
N ASP A 211 0.71 -11.81 6.88
CA ASP A 211 1.62 -10.71 7.18
C ASP A 211 1.48 -9.61 6.12
N VAL A 212 1.28 -8.37 6.57
CA VAL A 212 1.43 -7.21 5.72
C VAL A 212 2.63 -6.37 6.17
N THR A 213 3.35 -5.77 5.24
CA THR A 213 4.62 -5.11 5.53
C THR A 213 4.80 -3.82 4.73
N HIS A 214 5.70 -2.97 5.18
CA HIS A 214 6.12 -1.80 4.39
C HIS A 214 6.94 -2.16 3.14
N GLY A 215 7.46 -3.40 3.04
CA GLY A 215 8.22 -3.87 1.88
C GLY A 215 9.49 -3.05 1.57
N GLY A 216 10.09 -2.43 2.59
CA GLY A 216 11.26 -1.55 2.42
C GLY A 216 10.96 -0.19 1.79
N LYS A 217 9.72 0.11 1.44
CA LYS A 217 9.27 1.41 0.92
C LYS A 217 8.96 2.38 2.06
N LYS A 218 9.02 3.68 1.78
CA LYS A 218 8.51 4.67 2.73
C LYS A 218 6.99 4.51 2.85
N LYS A 219 6.45 4.73 4.06
CA LYS A 219 5.01 4.67 4.34
C LYS A 219 4.19 5.47 3.32
N ALA A 220 4.61 6.71 3.05
CA ALA A 220 3.92 7.58 2.11
C ALA A 220 3.86 7.00 0.69
N ASP A 221 4.96 6.42 0.22
CA ASP A 221 5.02 5.82 -1.12
C ASP A 221 4.08 4.61 -1.21
N ARG A 222 4.05 3.76 -0.16
CA ARG A 222 3.18 2.58 -0.10
C ARG A 222 1.70 2.96 -0.14
N ILE A 223 1.28 3.91 0.70
CA ILE A 223 -0.10 4.40 0.74
C ILE A 223 -0.49 5.00 -0.62
N THR A 224 0.38 5.81 -1.20
CA THR A 224 0.14 6.41 -2.52
C THR A 224 -0.05 5.33 -3.59
N TRP A 225 0.84 4.36 -3.67
CA TRP A 225 0.76 3.28 -4.66
C TRP A 225 -0.50 2.43 -4.51
N ALA A 226 -0.88 2.11 -3.28
CA ALA A 226 -2.06 1.28 -3.03
C ALA A 226 -3.38 1.99 -3.36
N LEU A 227 -3.49 3.28 -3.06
CA LEU A 227 -4.79 3.97 -3.05
C LEU A 227 -4.98 4.96 -4.20
N GLN A 228 -3.93 5.68 -4.65
CA GLN A 228 -4.09 6.83 -5.53
C GLN A 228 -4.80 6.48 -6.86
N GLY A 229 -4.29 5.49 -7.57
CA GLY A 229 -4.88 5.09 -8.85
C GLY A 229 -6.31 4.56 -8.71
N ARG A 230 -6.56 3.78 -7.65
CA ARG A 230 -7.89 3.23 -7.39
C ARG A 230 -8.90 4.34 -7.06
N LEU A 231 -8.52 5.32 -6.24
CA LEU A 231 -9.39 6.46 -5.92
C LEU A 231 -9.63 7.34 -7.15
N GLU A 232 -8.57 7.67 -7.90
CA GLU A 232 -8.66 8.50 -9.11
C GLU A 232 -9.62 7.90 -10.15
N HIS A 233 -9.60 6.58 -10.31
CA HIS A 233 -10.46 5.87 -11.26
C HIS A 233 -11.79 5.38 -10.67
N GLY A 234 -12.13 5.80 -9.43
CA GLY A 234 -13.38 5.43 -8.78
C GLY A 234 -13.50 3.93 -8.47
N LYS A 235 -12.35 3.25 -8.28
CA LYS A 235 -12.28 1.82 -7.94
C LYS A 235 -12.31 1.56 -6.44
N ILE A 236 -12.43 2.60 -5.62
CA ILE A 236 -12.72 2.50 -4.19
C ILE A 236 -13.98 3.32 -3.94
N THR A 237 -14.97 2.70 -3.31
CA THR A 237 -16.18 3.35 -2.81
C THR A 237 -16.30 3.11 -1.32
N PHE A 238 -16.86 4.05 -0.61
CA PHE A 238 -16.99 4.03 0.84
C PHE A 238 -18.46 3.95 1.25
N ASN A 239 -18.77 3.16 2.25
CA ASN A 239 -20.08 3.22 2.89
C ASN A 239 -20.28 4.60 3.53
N ARG A 240 -21.51 5.12 3.47
CA ARG A 240 -21.84 6.52 3.84
C ARG A 240 -22.40 6.61 5.26
N ASN A 241 -22.34 7.82 5.80
CA ASN A 241 -22.97 8.20 7.08
C ASN A 241 -22.38 7.48 8.30
N LEU A 242 -21.12 7.06 8.23
CA LEU A 242 -20.40 6.44 9.33
C LEU A 242 -19.47 7.45 10.02
N SER A 243 -19.20 7.22 11.29
CA SER A 243 -18.43 8.16 12.12
C SER A 243 -17.03 8.42 11.58
N TRP A 244 -16.38 7.42 11.00
CA TRP A 244 -15.03 7.51 10.46
C TRP A 244 -14.90 8.22 9.10
N ASN A 245 -16.01 8.46 8.39
CA ASN A 245 -15.95 9.08 7.06
C ASN A 245 -15.21 10.43 7.07
N LYS A 246 -15.49 11.26 8.08
CA LYS A 246 -14.86 12.57 8.20
C LYS A 246 -13.35 12.46 8.49
N ASP A 247 -12.96 11.52 9.31
CA ASP A 247 -11.55 11.30 9.67
C ASP A 247 -10.78 10.75 8.45
N LEU A 248 -11.38 9.82 7.69
CA LEU A 248 -10.83 9.35 6.41
C LEU A 248 -10.63 10.50 5.42
N GLU A 249 -11.66 11.33 5.21
CA GLU A 249 -11.56 12.49 4.30
C GLU A 249 -10.41 13.41 4.71
N THR A 250 -10.32 13.72 6.01
CA THR A 250 -9.25 14.57 6.55
C THR A 250 -7.87 13.94 6.30
N GLN A 251 -7.71 12.65 6.65
CA GLN A 251 -6.44 11.95 6.45
C GLN A 251 -6.03 11.90 4.98
N LEU A 252 -6.97 11.63 4.05
CA LEU A 252 -6.67 11.61 2.61
C LEU A 252 -6.25 13.00 2.09
N ILE A 253 -6.99 14.05 2.45
CA ILE A 253 -6.73 15.39 1.91
C ILE A 253 -5.45 16.00 2.47
N GLU A 254 -5.14 15.73 3.73
CA GLU A 254 -3.95 16.28 4.39
C GLU A 254 -2.68 15.44 4.15
N PHE A 255 -2.82 14.24 3.61
CA PHE A 255 -1.68 13.35 3.36
C PHE A 255 -0.74 13.88 2.27
N PRO A 256 0.59 13.85 2.46
CA PRO A 256 1.38 13.32 3.57
C PRO A 256 1.85 14.42 4.55
N SER A 257 0.96 15.07 5.24
CA SER A 257 1.32 16.13 6.19
C SER A 257 2.01 15.59 7.44
N LYS A 258 3.06 16.26 7.87
CA LYS A 258 3.70 15.94 9.15
C LYS A 258 2.82 16.45 10.30
N GLY A 259 2.24 15.53 11.07
CA GLY A 259 1.47 15.84 12.27
C GLY A 259 -0.02 15.54 12.18
N THR A 260 -0.49 15.06 11.05
CA THR A 260 -1.82 14.48 10.89
C THR A 260 -1.72 12.96 11.06
N HIS A 261 -2.69 12.35 11.74
CA HIS A 261 -2.82 10.90 11.82
C HIS A 261 -3.10 10.34 10.42
N ASP A 262 -2.52 9.20 10.10
CA ASP A 262 -2.72 8.49 8.83
C ASP A 262 -3.08 7.01 9.02
N ASP A 263 -3.48 6.65 10.25
CA ASP A 263 -3.75 5.27 10.67
C ASP A 263 -4.86 4.61 9.85
N ILE A 264 -5.94 5.36 9.55
CA ILE A 264 -7.09 4.88 8.76
C ILE A 264 -6.65 4.57 7.33
N ILE A 265 -5.95 5.50 6.68
CA ILE A 265 -5.50 5.29 5.28
C ILE A 265 -4.37 4.29 5.19
N ASP A 266 -3.61 4.10 6.26
CA ASP A 266 -2.57 3.08 6.33
C ASP A 266 -3.16 1.68 6.39
N ALA A 267 -4.12 1.43 7.30
CA ALA A 267 -4.87 0.19 7.34
C ALA A 267 -5.56 -0.09 6.00
N LEU A 268 -6.19 0.92 5.38
CA LEU A 268 -6.83 0.78 4.08
C LEU A 268 -5.82 0.41 2.97
N ALA A 269 -4.62 0.99 2.99
CA ALA A 269 -3.59 0.68 2.02
C ALA A 269 -3.06 -0.77 2.12
N TYR A 270 -3.09 -1.38 3.30
CA TYR A 270 -2.73 -2.78 3.48
C TYR A 270 -3.71 -3.75 2.82
N ILE A 271 -4.92 -3.33 2.51
CA ILE A 271 -5.89 -4.15 1.75
C ILE A 271 -5.31 -4.62 0.41
N ASP A 272 -4.44 -3.83 -0.21
CA ASP A 272 -3.76 -4.22 -1.45
C ASP A 272 -2.99 -5.54 -1.31
N GLN A 273 -2.26 -5.71 -0.21
CA GLN A 273 -1.51 -6.93 0.07
C GLN A 273 -2.43 -8.09 0.49
N VAL A 274 -3.46 -7.80 1.30
CA VAL A 274 -4.41 -8.83 1.77
C VAL A 274 -5.24 -9.38 0.61
N SER A 275 -5.66 -8.54 -0.33
CA SER A 275 -6.45 -8.96 -1.49
C SER A 275 -5.69 -9.94 -2.40
N VAL A 276 -4.38 -9.77 -2.54
CA VAL A 276 -3.52 -10.72 -3.29
C VAL A 276 -3.41 -12.05 -2.55
N ALA A 277 -3.24 -12.02 -1.23
CA ALA A 277 -3.14 -13.23 -0.41
C ALA A 277 -4.46 -14.02 -0.41
N ASP A 278 -5.60 -13.34 -0.33
CA ASP A 278 -6.93 -13.96 -0.40
C ASP A 278 -7.18 -14.64 -1.75
N TYR A 279 -6.81 -13.97 -2.85
CA TYR A 279 -6.92 -14.54 -4.20
C TYR A 279 -6.08 -15.80 -4.37
N MET A 280 -4.84 -15.80 -3.89
CA MET A 280 -3.96 -16.97 -3.97
C MET A 280 -4.50 -18.15 -3.14
N HIS A 281 -5.02 -17.87 -1.95
CA HIS A 281 -5.61 -18.91 -1.10
C HIS A 281 -6.86 -19.53 -1.71
N THR A 282 -7.68 -18.72 -2.38
CA THR A 282 -8.89 -19.20 -3.09
C THR A 282 -8.53 -20.13 -4.24
N ILE A 283 -7.48 -19.82 -5.01
CA ILE A 283 -7.02 -20.69 -6.10
C ILE A 283 -6.54 -22.05 -5.56
N GLU A 284 -5.77 -22.06 -4.47
CA GLU A 284 -5.28 -23.31 -3.85
C GLU A 284 -6.41 -24.22 -3.36
N LEU A 285 -7.57 -23.65 -2.97
CA LEU A 285 -8.75 -24.42 -2.55
C LEU A 285 -9.56 -24.95 -3.75
N ASP A 286 -9.52 -24.26 -4.89
CA ASP A 286 -10.25 -24.66 -6.11
C ASP A 286 -9.48 -25.67 -6.97
N GLU A 287 -8.18 -25.88 -6.73
CA GLU A 287 -7.44 -27.00 -7.31
C GLU A 287 -7.83 -28.32 -6.62
N GLU A 288 -8.97 -28.88 -7.01
CA GLU A 288 -9.21 -30.30 -6.80
C GLU A 288 -8.09 -31.08 -7.49
N TRP A 289 -7.25 -31.74 -6.70
CA TRP A 289 -6.20 -32.62 -7.20
C TRP A 289 -6.87 -33.80 -7.93
N GLU A 290 -6.99 -33.73 -9.26
CA GLU A 290 -7.32 -34.87 -10.07
C GLU A 290 -6.05 -35.73 -10.23
N PRO A 291 -6.08 -37.02 -9.87
CA PRO A 291 -4.93 -37.88 -10.10
C PRO A 291 -4.66 -37.97 -11.61
N TYR A 292 -3.44 -37.65 -12.00
CA TYR A 292 -3.02 -37.52 -13.40
C TYR A 292 -3.13 -38.83 -14.21
N ASP A 293 -3.38 -39.96 -13.55
CA ASP A 293 -3.62 -41.26 -14.18
C ASP A 293 -4.28 -42.26 -13.22
N ASP A 294 -5.52 -42.63 -13.50
CA ASP A 294 -6.27 -43.68 -12.78
C ASP A 294 -5.70 -45.12 -13.00
N VAL A 295 -4.78 -45.28 -13.94
CA VAL A 295 -4.25 -46.60 -14.35
C VAL A 295 -2.85 -46.88 -13.80
N ALA A 296 -2.07 -45.85 -13.52
CA ALA A 296 -0.65 -46.03 -13.16
C ALA A 296 -0.38 -46.13 -11.65
N GLY A 297 -1.32 -45.78 -10.79
CA GLY A 297 -1.21 -46.02 -9.32
C GLY A 297 -0.03 -45.28 -8.64
N TYR A 298 0.43 -44.17 -9.18
CA TYR A 298 1.50 -43.34 -8.63
C TYR A 298 1.01 -41.91 -8.45
#